data_633105150123a6c9915134684121d8df
#
_entry.id   633105150123a6c9915134684121d8df
#
_cell.length_a   1.000
_cell.length_b   1.000
_cell.length_c   1.000
_cell.angle_alpha   90.00
_cell.angle_beta   90.00
_cell.angle_gamma   90.00
#
_symmetry.space_group_name_H-M   'P 1'
#
loop_
_entity.id
_entity.type
_entity.pdbx_description
1 polymer ?
#
loop_
_entity_poly.entity_id
_entity_poly.type
_entity_poly.pdbx_seq_one_letter_code
_entity_poly.pdbx_strand_id
1 'polypeptide(L)'
;NAKDVSIDSVNVKIDYYQKQIVFSHDGKKFTCKDLLSLVTQTSFKEMEQEQATGKFGTGFITTHLICEKIRINGLICDYDGRIKNLDFILDRSGKTRAEIQDLINEQLREIQEINEINKISDDVNNDYSTSFTYEIDESVSDIVQHGVSELFLCAPYVLAFVPKIKSISIIGRTKNTFKIDKIFNYNEKFYKYTYMQQESAIMICKYKEICLGIPVESDNYNSVVELNDNIPKIFCDFPLVGTEKFPLPTIINSKEFDITEPRDGIMLGSKKNKELLMDYVTAYKVFLTKIASENYKNLYLLCKIGTSEDDWLQDSVLNKLKIIYRRIPIVKTMDGKLEAIENQDGSINILFPVENDYRIKDDIWDLCSWFNFKEKTLPAKEENCKWVTVVREENFKLNLNRILKMINSLNNISDLSSKIKKGIDVIDWINFLINILGTHCVLFLFFSRGYIQNRGGLCIH
;
A
#
# COMPACT_ATOMS: atom_id res chain seq x y z
N ASN A 1 15.14 -7.14 12.39
CA ASN A 1 16.27 -7.40 13.33
C ASN A 1 16.33 -6.32 14.42
N ALA A 2 16.38 -4.98 14.09
CA ALA A 2 16.44 -3.92 15.11
C ALA A 2 15.26 -3.98 16.12
N LYS A 3 14.04 -4.30 15.66
CA LYS A 3 12.88 -4.54 16.53
C LYS A 3 13.12 -5.66 17.54
N ASP A 4 13.78 -6.76 17.12
CA ASP A 4 13.99 -7.95 17.96
C ASP A 4 15.02 -7.70 19.07
N VAL A 5 15.92 -6.73 18.87
CA VAL A 5 16.92 -6.31 19.87
C VAL A 5 16.49 -5.08 20.66
N SER A 6 15.27 -4.58 20.50
CA SER A 6 14.73 -3.50 21.32
C SER A 6 14.28 -4.01 22.68
N ILE A 7 14.51 -3.23 23.75
CA ILE A 7 13.90 -3.47 25.07
C ILE A 7 12.46 -2.94 25.01
N ASP A 8 12.29 -1.64 25.01
CA ASP A 8 10.98 -0.97 24.90
C ASP A 8 10.77 -0.39 23.50
N SER A 9 11.78 0.31 22.99
CA SER A 9 11.79 0.94 21.66
C SER A 9 13.20 1.01 21.10
N VAL A 10 13.31 1.24 19.79
CA VAL A 10 14.57 1.38 19.07
C VAL A 10 14.50 2.52 18.06
N ASN A 11 15.56 3.31 17.98
CA ASN A 11 15.82 4.26 16.91
C ASN A 11 16.76 3.59 15.89
N VAL A 12 16.47 3.81 14.62
CA VAL A 12 17.25 3.29 13.50
C VAL A 12 17.80 4.45 12.70
N LYS A 13 19.06 4.36 12.32
CA LYS A 13 19.73 5.32 11.45
C LYS A 13 20.38 4.60 10.28
N ILE A 14 20.25 5.15 9.09
CA ILE A 14 20.88 4.67 7.88
C ILE A 14 21.60 5.83 7.23
N ASP A 15 22.93 5.75 7.21
CA ASP A 15 23.76 6.71 6.51
C ASP A 15 24.16 6.11 5.15
N TYR A 16 23.75 6.74 4.06
CA TYR A 16 24.05 6.31 2.70
C TYR A 16 25.04 7.26 2.03
N TYR A 17 26.28 6.82 1.92
CA TYR A 17 27.36 7.51 1.24
C TYR A 17 27.70 6.85 -0.11
N GLN A 18 28.54 7.51 -0.89
CA GLN A 18 28.85 7.05 -2.26
C GLN A 18 29.40 5.62 -2.33
N LYS A 19 30.19 5.20 -1.34
CA LYS A 19 30.87 3.91 -1.32
C LYS A 19 30.54 3.07 -0.07
N GLN A 20 29.54 3.49 0.70
CA GLN A 20 29.24 2.80 1.94
C GLN A 20 27.81 3.08 2.42
N ILE A 21 27.20 2.06 3.03
CA ILE A 21 26.01 2.19 3.85
C ILE A 21 26.37 1.87 5.28
N VAL A 22 25.91 2.69 6.21
CA VAL A 22 26.00 2.43 7.64
C VAL A 22 24.59 2.30 8.20
N PHE A 23 24.26 1.12 8.69
CA PHE A 23 23.02 0.86 9.43
C PHE A 23 23.32 0.87 10.92
N SER A 24 22.65 1.71 11.70
CA SER A 24 22.86 1.85 13.13
C SER A 24 21.54 1.75 13.90
N HIS A 25 21.61 1.25 15.14
CA HIS A 25 20.48 1.23 16.06
C HIS A 25 20.94 1.38 17.53
N ASP A 26 20.04 1.87 18.38
CA ASP A 26 20.25 2.06 19.82
C ASP A 26 19.63 0.94 20.68
N GLY A 27 19.34 -0.21 20.08
CA GLY A 27 18.81 -1.39 20.78
C GLY A 27 19.82 -2.01 21.77
N LYS A 28 19.56 -3.24 22.19
CA LYS A 28 20.47 -3.98 23.09
C LYS A 28 21.87 -4.01 22.52
N LYS A 29 22.84 -3.91 23.41
CA LYS A 29 24.24 -4.12 23.08
C LYS A 29 24.48 -5.56 22.63
N PHE A 30 25.48 -5.77 21.79
CA PHE A 30 25.93 -7.12 21.45
C PHE A 30 26.36 -7.89 22.67
N THR A 31 26.21 -9.20 22.58
CA THR A 31 26.90 -10.16 23.47
C THR A 31 27.84 -11.01 22.62
N CYS A 32 28.82 -11.67 23.27
CA CYS A 32 29.69 -12.64 22.58
C CYS A 32 28.87 -13.76 21.90
N LYS A 33 27.72 -14.13 22.48
CA LYS A 33 26.77 -15.10 21.91
C LYS A 33 26.16 -14.59 20.61
N ASP A 34 25.83 -13.29 20.52
CA ASP A 34 25.29 -12.68 19.29
C ASP A 34 26.32 -12.68 18.16
N LEU A 35 27.59 -12.33 18.46
CA LEU A 35 28.68 -12.41 17.48
C LEU A 35 28.93 -13.86 17.03
N LEU A 36 28.94 -14.80 17.97
CA LEU A 36 29.06 -16.22 17.66
C LEU A 36 27.96 -16.67 16.70
N SER A 37 26.72 -16.25 16.95
CA SER A 37 25.59 -16.55 16.09
C SER A 37 25.75 -16.00 14.67
N LEU A 38 26.28 -14.78 14.53
CA LEU A 38 26.56 -14.18 13.23
C LEU A 38 27.67 -14.93 12.49
N VAL A 39 28.77 -15.30 13.18
CA VAL A 39 29.90 -16.01 12.59
C VAL A 39 29.53 -17.43 12.18
N THR A 40 28.82 -18.17 13.02
CA THR A 40 28.44 -19.57 12.76
C THR A 40 27.16 -19.74 11.99
N GLN A 41 26.43 -18.64 11.72
CA GLN A 41 25.10 -18.64 11.09
C GLN A 41 24.06 -19.50 11.83
N THR A 42 24.23 -19.67 13.13
CA THR A 42 23.28 -20.36 13.98
C THR A 42 22.34 -19.38 14.65
N SER A 43 21.03 -19.59 14.52
CA SER A 43 20.05 -18.76 15.21
C SER A 43 19.73 -19.37 16.57
N PHE A 44 20.03 -18.64 17.64
CA PHE A 44 19.61 -19.00 19.00
C PHE A 44 18.24 -18.39 19.36
N LYS A 45 17.61 -17.62 18.43
CA LYS A 45 16.34 -16.91 18.67
C LYS A 45 15.15 -17.85 18.90
N GLU A 46 15.17 -19.04 18.33
CA GLU A 46 14.11 -20.03 18.50
C GLU A 46 13.99 -20.57 19.92
N MET A 47 15.09 -20.54 20.70
CA MET A 47 15.11 -21.01 22.08
C MET A 47 14.70 -19.95 23.11
N GLU A 48 14.74 -18.67 22.75
CA GLU A 48 14.59 -17.58 23.71
C GLU A 48 13.38 -16.67 23.49
N GLN A 49 12.78 -16.65 22.29
CA GLN A 49 11.66 -15.74 21.99
C GLN A 49 10.66 -16.32 20.98
N GLU A 50 9.46 -16.68 21.47
CA GLU A 50 8.31 -17.03 20.63
C GLU A 50 7.84 -15.90 19.67
N GLN A 51 8.35 -14.67 19.82
CA GLN A 51 7.90 -13.47 19.11
C GLN A 51 8.93 -12.88 18.13
N ALA A 52 10.05 -13.57 17.85
CA ALA A 52 11.04 -13.07 16.90
C ALA A 52 10.54 -13.13 15.45
N THR A 53 10.71 -12.02 14.71
CA THR A 53 10.28 -11.90 13.31
C THR A 53 11.18 -12.71 12.35
N GLY A 54 12.38 -13.07 12.78
CA GLY A 54 13.39 -13.78 11.98
C GLY A 54 13.30 -15.29 12.13
N LYS A 55 12.29 -15.96 11.60
CA LYS A 55 12.07 -17.41 11.71
C LYS A 55 13.18 -18.29 11.10
N PHE A 56 13.93 -17.80 10.10
CA PHE A 56 14.86 -18.64 9.32
C PHE A 56 16.34 -18.37 9.58
N GLY A 57 16.73 -17.39 10.41
CA GLY A 57 18.14 -17.01 10.62
C GLY A 57 18.88 -16.45 9.38
N THR A 58 18.23 -16.48 8.21
CA THR A 58 18.82 -16.14 6.90
C THR A 58 18.83 -14.65 6.57
N GLY A 59 18.08 -13.81 7.30
CA GLY A 59 17.93 -12.40 6.97
C GLY A 59 19.23 -11.59 6.98
N PHE A 60 20.22 -12.00 7.81
CA PHE A 60 21.52 -11.35 7.83
C PHE A 60 22.44 -11.84 6.70
N ILE A 61 22.27 -13.10 6.25
CA ILE A 61 23.09 -13.67 5.17
C ILE A 61 22.91 -12.89 3.86
N THR A 62 21.71 -12.38 3.59
CA THR A 62 21.41 -11.62 2.37
C THR A 62 22.22 -10.32 2.27
N THR A 63 22.71 -9.78 3.40
CA THR A 63 23.55 -8.58 3.37
C THR A 63 24.92 -8.85 2.74
N HIS A 64 25.40 -10.10 2.74
CA HIS A 64 26.63 -10.50 2.06
C HIS A 64 26.53 -10.48 0.52
N LEU A 65 25.33 -10.37 -0.04
CA LEU A 65 25.14 -10.09 -1.49
C LEU A 65 25.58 -8.68 -1.86
N ILE A 66 25.60 -7.77 -0.89
CA ILE A 66 26.04 -6.38 -1.08
C ILE A 66 27.52 -6.23 -0.78
N CYS A 67 28.00 -6.91 0.28
CA CYS A 67 29.34 -6.76 0.79
C CYS A 67 29.81 -8.05 1.47
N GLU A 68 30.97 -8.58 1.03
CA GLU A 68 31.54 -9.81 1.63
C GLU A 68 32.14 -9.58 3.02
N LYS A 69 32.55 -8.34 3.34
CA LYS A 69 33.14 -7.94 4.62
C LYS A 69 32.31 -6.87 5.28
N ILE A 70 31.68 -7.19 6.39
CA ILE A 70 30.83 -6.29 7.13
C ILE A 70 31.53 -5.87 8.41
N ARG A 71 31.79 -4.56 8.56
CA ARG A 71 32.36 -4.04 9.81
C ARG A 71 31.25 -3.76 10.81
N ILE A 72 31.38 -4.30 12.02
CA ILE A 72 30.46 -4.17 13.13
C ILE A 72 31.14 -3.34 14.21
N ASN A 73 30.59 -2.14 14.48
CA ASN A 73 31.10 -1.25 15.52
C ASN A 73 30.01 -1.02 16.57
N GLY A 74 30.42 -0.77 17.81
CA GLY A 74 29.50 -0.40 18.88
C GLY A 74 29.93 -0.87 20.24
N LEU A 75 28.95 -1.34 21.03
CA LEU A 75 29.17 -1.79 22.40
C LEU A 75 28.84 -3.28 22.51
N ILE A 76 29.72 -4.02 23.17
CA ILE A 76 29.53 -5.43 23.50
C ILE A 76 29.54 -5.64 25.01
N CYS A 77 28.66 -6.52 25.49
CA CYS A 77 28.64 -7.01 26.85
C CYS A 77 29.34 -8.36 26.88
N ASP A 78 30.43 -8.49 27.65
CA ASP A 78 31.16 -9.76 27.82
C ASP A 78 30.41 -10.73 28.76
N TYR A 79 30.98 -11.90 28.99
CA TYR A 79 30.39 -12.94 29.84
C TYR A 79 30.28 -12.52 31.32
N ASP A 80 31.12 -11.58 31.76
CA ASP A 80 31.07 -11.01 33.10
C ASP A 80 30.14 -9.82 33.26
N GLY A 81 29.44 -9.45 32.17
CA GLY A 81 28.52 -8.31 32.14
C GLY A 81 29.20 -6.94 31.98
N ARG A 82 30.50 -6.89 31.64
CA ARG A 82 31.23 -5.66 31.40
C ARG A 82 31.00 -5.15 29.99
N ILE A 83 30.88 -3.83 29.86
CA ILE A 83 30.66 -3.19 28.55
C ILE A 83 32.03 -2.81 27.98
N LYS A 84 32.27 -3.22 26.75
CA LYS A 84 33.49 -2.95 25.97
C LYS A 84 33.14 -2.35 24.63
N ASN A 85 34.10 -1.65 24.01
CA ASN A 85 34.00 -1.24 22.63
C ASN A 85 34.14 -2.46 21.70
N LEU A 86 33.26 -2.55 20.70
CA LEU A 86 33.31 -3.55 19.66
C LEU A 86 33.79 -2.91 18.36
N ASP A 87 34.83 -3.51 17.76
CA ASP A 87 35.20 -3.28 16.35
C ASP A 87 35.55 -4.66 15.77
N PHE A 88 34.67 -5.19 14.97
CA PHE A 88 34.73 -6.57 14.50
C PHE A 88 34.42 -6.62 13.00
N ILE A 89 35.19 -7.41 12.25
CA ILE A 89 34.97 -7.64 10.83
C ILE A 89 34.40 -9.02 10.60
N LEU A 90 33.13 -9.08 10.19
CA LEU A 90 32.51 -10.31 9.74
C LEU A 90 32.92 -10.55 8.28
N ASP A 91 33.89 -11.43 8.07
CA ASP A 91 34.49 -11.72 6.75
C ASP A 91 33.92 -13.03 6.16
N ARG A 92 33.38 -12.92 4.96
CA ARG A 92 32.82 -14.01 4.15
C ARG A 92 33.42 -14.04 2.75
N SER A 93 34.60 -13.45 2.56
CA SER A 93 35.23 -13.32 1.24
C SER A 93 35.89 -14.61 0.72
N GLY A 94 35.95 -15.67 1.50
CA GLY A 94 36.49 -16.96 1.08
C GLY A 94 35.75 -17.54 -0.12
N LYS A 95 36.46 -18.02 -1.11
CA LYS A 95 35.87 -18.57 -2.38
C LYS A 95 35.78 -20.11 -2.32
N THR A 96 36.44 -20.73 -1.39
CA THR A 96 36.40 -22.19 -1.18
C THR A 96 35.91 -22.52 0.24
N ARG A 97 35.44 -23.74 0.42
CA ARG A 97 35.01 -24.23 1.74
C ARG A 97 36.12 -24.16 2.78
N ALA A 98 37.38 -24.45 2.39
CA ALA A 98 38.52 -24.38 3.26
C ALA A 98 38.79 -22.93 3.71
N GLU A 99 38.85 -21.98 2.78
CA GLU A 99 39.03 -20.55 3.07
C GLU A 99 37.93 -20.01 4.00
N ILE A 100 36.66 -20.35 3.75
CA ILE A 100 35.56 -19.96 4.62
C ILE A 100 35.74 -20.56 6.03
N GLN A 101 36.14 -21.80 6.13
CA GLN A 101 36.37 -22.45 7.44
C GLN A 101 37.53 -21.79 8.20
N ASP A 102 38.60 -21.42 7.51
CA ASP A 102 39.73 -20.71 8.11
C ASP A 102 39.34 -19.33 8.62
N LEU A 103 38.58 -18.56 7.83
CA LEU A 103 38.01 -17.26 8.23
C LEU A 103 37.07 -17.39 9.43
N ILE A 104 36.24 -18.43 9.48
CA ILE A 104 35.38 -18.68 10.64
C ILE A 104 36.24 -18.96 11.88
N ASN A 105 37.28 -19.81 11.77
CA ASN A 105 38.16 -20.14 12.90
C ASN A 105 38.92 -18.93 13.42
N GLU A 106 39.35 -18.01 12.51
CA GLU A 106 40.01 -16.76 12.87
C GLU A 106 39.05 -15.84 13.64
N GLN A 107 37.86 -15.62 13.13
CA GLN A 107 36.84 -14.80 13.78
C GLN A 107 36.38 -15.36 15.14
N LEU A 108 36.34 -16.69 15.29
CA LEU A 108 36.06 -17.32 16.59
C LEU A 108 37.15 -17.06 17.62
N ARG A 109 38.45 -17.02 17.22
CA ARG A 109 39.53 -16.62 18.09
C ARG A 109 39.45 -15.17 18.50
N GLU A 110 39.16 -14.28 17.54
CA GLU A 110 38.95 -12.85 17.79
C GLU A 110 37.82 -12.60 18.82
N ILE A 111 36.71 -13.34 18.73
CA ILE A 111 35.62 -13.25 19.73
C ILE A 111 36.12 -13.69 21.14
N GLN A 112 36.99 -14.68 21.24
CA GLN A 112 37.57 -15.08 22.51
C GLN A 112 38.50 -13.99 23.08
N GLU A 113 39.32 -13.37 22.23
CA GLU A 113 40.21 -12.27 22.61
C GLU A 113 39.43 -11.05 23.10
N ILE A 114 38.32 -10.69 22.43
CA ILE A 114 37.42 -9.59 22.87
C ILE A 114 36.93 -9.83 24.30
N ASN A 115 36.68 -11.08 24.68
CA ASN A 115 36.25 -11.42 26.02
C ASN A 115 37.37 -11.26 27.06
N GLU A 116 38.64 -11.49 26.69
CA GLU A 116 39.80 -11.39 27.56
C GLU A 116 40.33 -9.97 27.76
N ILE A 117 40.06 -9.03 26.82
CA ILE A 117 40.56 -7.66 26.91
C ILE A 117 39.85 -6.87 28.00
N ASN A 118 40.59 -6.42 29.00
CA ASN A 118 40.11 -5.67 30.17
C ASN A 118 39.88 -4.14 29.89
N LYS A 119 39.88 -3.67 28.68
CA LYS A 119 39.64 -2.25 28.38
C LYS A 119 38.15 -1.91 28.48
N ILE A 120 37.77 -1.36 29.63
CA ILE A 120 36.46 -0.71 29.81
C ILE A 120 36.49 0.57 28.99
N SER A 121 35.46 0.83 28.20
CA SER A 121 35.30 2.09 27.49
C SER A 121 34.81 3.17 28.46
N ASP A 122 35.62 4.19 28.71
CA ASP A 122 35.22 5.37 29.49
C ASP A 122 34.37 6.36 28.66
N ASP A 123 34.30 6.20 27.33
CA ASP A 123 33.58 7.09 26.41
C ASP A 123 32.36 6.38 25.80
N VAL A 124 31.25 6.39 26.53
CA VAL A 124 29.94 5.89 26.04
C VAL A 124 29.11 7.04 25.45
N ASN A 125 29.70 7.82 24.59
CA ASN A 125 28.99 8.92 23.89
C ASN A 125 28.54 8.55 22.46
N ASN A 126 28.24 7.26 22.23
CA ASN A 126 27.61 6.86 20.98
C ASN A 126 26.09 6.84 21.15
N ASP A 127 25.40 7.72 20.43
CA ASP A 127 23.93 7.76 20.35
C ASP A 127 23.33 6.41 19.88
N TYR A 128 24.16 5.54 19.27
CA TYR A 128 23.80 4.21 18.77
C TYR A 128 24.69 3.14 19.37
N SER A 129 24.06 2.09 19.91
CA SER A 129 24.75 0.97 20.54
C SER A 129 25.45 0.04 19.54
N THR A 130 24.99 0.02 18.29
CA THR A 130 25.47 -0.88 17.25
C THR A 130 25.40 -0.23 15.88
N SER A 131 26.45 -0.45 15.06
CA SER A 131 26.52 -0.02 13.67
C SER A 131 27.07 -1.13 12.79
N PHE A 132 26.48 -1.31 11.62
CA PHE A 132 26.95 -2.20 10.56
C PHE A 132 27.34 -1.36 9.35
N THR A 133 28.60 -1.48 8.92
CA THR A 133 29.12 -0.77 7.76
C THR A 133 29.31 -1.74 6.61
N TYR A 134 28.70 -1.42 5.49
CA TYR A 134 28.79 -2.14 4.22
C TYR A 134 29.50 -1.28 3.20
N GLU A 135 30.61 -1.75 2.68
CA GLU A 135 31.31 -1.10 1.57
C GLU A 135 30.58 -1.46 0.26
N ILE A 136 30.34 -0.45 -0.58
CA ILE A 136 29.62 -0.59 -1.83
C ILE A 136 30.60 -0.43 -2.99
N ASP A 137 30.75 -1.46 -3.79
CA ASP A 137 31.45 -1.33 -5.06
C ASP A 137 30.50 -0.89 -6.19
N GLU A 138 31.06 -0.60 -7.37
CA GLU A 138 30.28 -0.12 -8.51
C GLU A 138 29.27 -1.16 -9.01
N SER A 139 29.53 -2.46 -8.85
CA SER A 139 28.69 -3.53 -9.37
C SER A 139 27.35 -3.65 -8.63
N VAL A 140 27.29 -3.24 -7.37
CA VAL A 140 26.08 -3.31 -6.52
C VAL A 140 25.45 -1.92 -6.25
N SER A 141 26.07 -0.85 -6.73
CA SER A 141 25.64 0.53 -6.45
C SER A 141 24.18 0.80 -6.84
N ASP A 142 23.75 0.33 -8.00
CA ASP A 142 22.37 0.54 -8.49
C ASP A 142 21.35 -0.22 -7.64
N ILE A 143 21.68 -1.45 -7.24
CA ILE A 143 20.82 -2.28 -6.37
C ILE A 143 20.66 -1.58 -5.02
N VAL A 144 21.73 -1.08 -4.46
CA VAL A 144 21.73 -0.37 -3.18
C VAL A 144 20.93 0.94 -3.27
N GLN A 145 21.10 1.70 -4.34
CA GLN A 145 20.33 2.93 -4.55
C GLN A 145 18.84 2.64 -4.68
N HIS A 146 18.46 1.57 -5.38
CA HIS A 146 17.08 1.14 -5.50
C HIS A 146 16.51 0.76 -4.12
N GLY A 147 17.21 -0.08 -3.36
CA GLY A 147 16.79 -0.48 -2.02
C GLY A 147 16.64 0.69 -1.03
N VAL A 148 17.51 1.69 -1.11
CA VAL A 148 17.36 2.93 -0.30
C VAL A 148 16.11 3.71 -0.72
N SER A 149 15.80 3.76 -2.02
CA SER A 149 14.60 4.44 -2.52
C SER A 149 13.31 3.73 -2.07
N GLU A 150 13.29 2.41 -2.11
CA GLU A 150 12.17 1.60 -1.59
C GLU A 150 12.01 1.79 -0.07
N LEU A 151 13.12 1.87 0.65
CA LEU A 151 13.09 2.11 2.09
C LEU A 151 12.40 3.43 2.43
N PHE A 152 12.63 4.50 1.66
CA PHE A 152 11.93 5.78 1.83
C PHE A 152 10.42 5.64 1.72
N LEU A 153 9.94 4.88 0.76
CA LEU A 153 8.52 4.66 0.54
C LEU A 153 7.89 3.82 1.67
N CYS A 154 8.62 2.82 2.16
CA CYS A 154 8.12 1.86 3.14
C CYS A 154 8.27 2.32 4.59
N ALA A 155 9.27 3.16 4.90
CA ALA A 155 9.61 3.54 6.27
C ALA A 155 8.44 4.14 7.07
N PRO A 156 7.57 5.02 6.51
CA PRO A 156 6.41 5.53 7.22
C PRO A 156 5.45 4.42 7.68
N TYR A 157 5.22 3.44 6.82
CA TYR A 157 4.34 2.32 7.13
C TYR A 157 4.96 1.36 8.15
N VAL A 158 6.28 1.12 8.06
CA VAL A 158 7.01 0.37 9.09
C VAL A 158 6.87 1.06 10.45
N LEU A 159 7.05 2.37 10.51
CA LEU A 159 6.86 3.14 11.75
C LEU A 159 5.43 3.06 12.28
N ALA A 160 4.43 3.11 11.38
CA ALA A 160 3.04 3.04 11.76
C ALA A 160 2.65 1.62 12.28
N PHE A 161 3.14 0.56 11.62
CA PHE A 161 2.78 -0.81 11.96
C PHE A 161 3.60 -1.41 13.10
N VAL A 162 4.84 -0.93 13.32
CA VAL A 162 5.78 -1.51 14.29
C VAL A 162 6.06 -0.53 15.43
N PRO A 163 5.25 -0.51 16.49
CA PRO A 163 5.37 0.45 17.59
C PRO A 163 6.73 0.48 18.28
N LYS A 164 7.46 -0.64 18.27
CA LYS A 164 8.80 -0.75 18.86
C LYS A 164 9.86 0.06 18.10
N ILE A 165 9.66 0.38 16.83
CA ILE A 165 10.55 1.28 16.08
C ILE A 165 10.04 2.71 16.31
N LYS A 166 10.83 3.51 17.03
CA LYS A 166 10.47 4.87 17.41
C LYS A 166 10.79 5.87 16.29
N SER A 167 11.94 5.73 15.64
CA SER A 167 12.34 6.57 14.54
C SER A 167 13.20 5.82 13.51
N ILE A 168 13.13 6.27 12.26
CA ILE A 168 14.03 5.86 11.18
C ILE A 168 14.59 7.14 10.58
N SER A 169 15.92 7.32 10.68
CA SER A 169 16.64 8.43 10.08
C SER A 169 17.43 7.92 8.88
N ILE A 170 17.27 8.54 7.71
CA ILE A 170 17.99 8.18 6.51
C ILE A 170 18.73 9.41 6.01
N ILE A 171 20.06 9.34 5.94
CA ILE A 171 20.93 10.42 5.52
C ILE A 171 21.56 10.02 4.20
N GLY A 172 21.22 10.74 3.13
CA GLY A 172 21.71 10.46 1.79
C GLY A 172 22.94 11.28 1.37
N ARG A 173 23.40 11.08 0.12
CA ARG A 173 24.55 11.77 -0.51
C ARG A 173 24.41 13.28 -0.57
N THR A 174 23.24 13.77 -0.73
CA THR A 174 22.92 15.20 -0.69
C THR A 174 22.58 15.57 0.73
N LYS A 175 22.85 16.83 1.09
CA LYS A 175 22.51 17.38 2.42
C LYS A 175 21.04 17.22 2.87
N ASN A 176 20.24 16.52 2.10
CA ASN A 176 18.86 16.22 2.37
C ASN A 176 18.79 15.06 3.38
N THR A 177 18.73 15.41 4.61
CA THR A 177 18.42 14.48 5.70
C THR A 177 16.94 14.17 5.62
N PHE A 178 16.61 12.90 5.38
CA PHE A 178 15.26 12.41 5.48
C PHE A 178 15.08 11.85 6.89
N LYS A 179 14.39 12.59 7.73
CA LYS A 179 14.05 12.14 9.06
C LYS A 179 12.57 11.77 9.04
N ILE A 180 12.29 10.48 9.18
CA ILE A 180 10.94 9.99 9.37
C ILE A 180 10.83 9.67 10.84
N ASP A 181 10.20 10.54 11.59
CA ASP A 181 9.91 10.32 12.99
C ASP A 181 8.48 9.80 13.10
N LYS A 182 8.28 8.84 14.01
CA LYS A 182 6.95 8.51 14.47
C LYS A 182 6.48 9.65 15.37
N ILE A 183 5.91 10.67 14.75
CA ILE A 183 5.70 11.92 15.42
C ILE A 183 4.47 11.90 16.30
N PHE A 184 3.38 11.29 15.82
CA PHE A 184 2.14 11.36 16.57
C PHE A 184 1.25 10.15 16.35
N ASN A 185 0.78 9.63 17.47
CA ASN A 185 -0.45 8.88 17.54
C ASN A 185 -1.58 9.87 17.80
N TYR A 186 -2.09 10.50 16.74
CA TYR A 186 -3.21 11.43 16.91
C TYR A 186 -4.49 10.61 17.04
N ASN A 187 -5.11 10.66 18.23
CA ASN A 187 -6.31 9.87 18.56
C ASN A 187 -6.16 8.35 18.31
N GLU A 188 -4.96 7.79 18.56
CA GLU A 188 -4.67 6.37 18.37
C GLU A 188 -4.91 5.81 16.95
N LYS A 189 -5.24 6.68 15.97
CA LYS A 189 -5.63 6.29 14.62
C LYS A 189 -4.67 6.78 13.55
N PHE A 190 -3.92 7.83 13.81
CA PHE A 190 -3.11 8.50 12.81
C PHE A 190 -1.64 8.53 13.22
N TYR A 191 -0.79 8.33 12.23
CA TYR A 191 0.65 8.49 12.34
C TYR A 191 1.07 9.56 11.36
N LYS A 192 1.51 10.70 11.87
CA LYS A 192 2.02 11.80 11.08
C LYS A 192 3.53 11.64 10.90
N TYR A 193 4.02 11.93 9.71
CA TYR A 193 5.44 11.93 9.43
C TYR A 193 5.79 13.10 8.52
N THR A 194 7.07 13.50 8.54
CA THR A 194 7.59 14.56 7.69
C THR A 194 8.62 13.96 6.74
N TYR A 195 8.44 14.20 5.46
CA TYR A 195 9.35 13.79 4.40
C TYR A 195 9.59 14.97 3.46
N MET A 196 10.86 15.32 3.18
CA MET A 196 11.23 16.46 2.32
C MET A 196 10.45 17.76 2.68
N GLN A 197 10.29 18.05 3.94
CA GLN A 197 9.51 19.20 4.47
C GLN A 197 7.99 19.14 4.17
N GLN A 198 7.51 18.04 3.59
CA GLN A 198 6.08 17.79 3.43
C GLN A 198 5.57 16.92 4.57
N GLU A 199 4.52 17.36 5.20
CA GLU A 199 3.81 16.56 6.17
C GLU A 199 2.85 15.61 5.48
N SER A 200 2.84 14.37 5.93
CA SER A 200 1.95 13.33 5.47
C SER A 200 1.44 12.53 6.66
N ALA A 201 0.35 11.82 6.50
CA ALA A 201 -0.19 11.01 7.58
C ALA A 201 -0.67 9.64 7.08
N ILE A 202 -0.60 8.66 7.97
CA ILE A 202 -1.13 7.31 7.76
C ILE A 202 -2.19 7.05 8.81
N MET A 203 -3.37 6.67 8.36
CA MET A 203 -4.43 6.19 9.23
C MET A 203 -4.33 4.69 9.37
N ILE A 204 -4.38 4.21 10.62
CA ILE A 204 -4.30 2.80 10.96
C ILE A 204 -5.62 2.31 11.54
N CYS A 205 -6.06 1.13 11.09
CA CYS A 205 -7.17 0.41 11.69
C CYS A 205 -6.71 -0.99 12.07
N LYS A 206 -6.78 -1.32 13.35
CA LYS A 206 -6.45 -2.66 13.85
C LYS A 206 -7.72 -3.48 14.07
N TYR A 207 -7.70 -4.71 13.58
CA TYR A 207 -8.74 -5.70 13.81
C TYR A 207 -8.10 -7.06 14.02
N LYS A 208 -8.22 -7.63 15.21
CA LYS A 208 -7.52 -8.84 15.64
C LYS A 208 -6.01 -8.76 15.32
N GLU A 209 -5.49 -9.70 14.53
CA GLU A 209 -4.09 -9.74 14.12
C GLU A 209 -3.81 -8.99 12.81
N ILE A 210 -4.84 -8.38 12.20
CA ILE A 210 -4.69 -7.57 10.98
C ILE A 210 -4.67 -6.09 11.32
N CYS A 211 -3.78 -5.37 10.67
CA CYS A 211 -3.71 -3.92 10.72
C CYS A 211 -3.78 -3.37 9.29
N LEU A 212 -4.77 -2.52 9.00
CA LEU A 212 -4.88 -1.80 7.73
C LEU A 212 -4.19 -0.45 7.85
N GLY A 213 -3.52 -0.02 6.77
CA GLY A 213 -2.92 1.30 6.67
C GLY A 213 -3.33 1.99 5.37
N ILE A 214 -3.71 3.25 5.46
CA ILE A 214 -4.01 4.10 4.32
C ILE A 214 -3.37 5.48 4.48
N PRO A 215 -2.86 6.09 3.42
CA PRO A 215 -2.42 7.46 3.46
C PRO A 215 -3.62 8.41 3.51
N VAL A 216 -3.49 9.46 4.30
CA VAL A 216 -4.49 10.54 4.46
C VAL A 216 -3.80 11.89 4.43
N GLU A 217 -4.55 12.95 4.12
CA GLU A 217 -4.05 14.32 4.21
C GLU A 217 -3.65 14.65 5.65
N SER A 218 -2.55 15.40 5.82
CA SER A 218 -2.00 15.73 7.14
C SER A 218 -2.72 16.89 7.83
N ASP A 219 -3.42 17.75 7.07
CA ASP A 219 -4.01 18.98 7.62
C ASP A 219 -5.26 18.72 8.43
N ASN A 220 -6.13 17.85 7.94
CA ASN A 220 -7.44 17.60 8.54
C ASN A 220 -7.78 16.11 8.73
N TYR A 221 -6.94 15.21 8.21
CA TYR A 221 -7.06 13.74 8.30
C TYR A 221 -8.38 13.15 7.75
N ASN A 222 -9.17 13.93 7.00
CA ASN A 222 -10.49 13.54 6.53
C ASN A 222 -10.55 13.25 5.02
N SER A 223 -9.42 13.18 4.36
CA SER A 223 -9.30 12.90 2.94
C SER A 223 -8.30 11.78 2.70
N VAL A 224 -8.73 10.74 2.00
CA VAL A 224 -7.85 9.65 1.58
C VAL A 224 -6.96 10.14 0.45
N VAL A 225 -5.68 9.84 0.53
CA VAL A 225 -4.68 10.12 -0.50
C VAL A 225 -4.43 8.86 -1.31
N GLU A 226 -4.08 9.02 -2.58
CA GLU A 226 -3.76 7.90 -3.44
C GLU A 226 -2.49 7.20 -2.96
N LEU A 227 -2.55 5.88 -2.85
CA LEU A 227 -1.42 5.07 -2.46
C LEU A 227 -0.42 5.00 -3.64
N ASN A 228 0.85 5.23 -3.34
CA ASN A 228 1.91 5.09 -4.34
C ASN A 228 2.02 3.63 -4.81
N ASP A 229 2.03 3.42 -6.12
CA ASP A 229 2.02 2.09 -6.76
C ASP A 229 3.29 1.26 -6.48
N ASN A 230 4.37 1.90 -6.03
CA ASN A 230 5.63 1.23 -5.68
C ASN A 230 5.69 0.79 -4.21
N ILE A 231 4.60 0.98 -3.43
CA ILE A 231 4.58 0.52 -2.04
C ILE A 231 4.01 -0.89 -1.98
N PRO A 232 4.72 -1.85 -1.35
CA PRO A 232 4.19 -3.18 -1.08
C PRO A 232 2.84 -3.12 -0.35
N LYS A 233 1.89 -3.93 -0.80
CA LYS A 233 0.55 -3.99 -0.19
C LYS A 233 0.50 -4.84 1.07
N ILE A 234 1.47 -5.74 1.24
CA ILE A 234 1.53 -6.68 2.37
C ILE A 234 2.80 -6.45 3.17
N PHE A 235 2.62 -6.37 4.48
CA PHE A 235 3.68 -6.29 5.48
C PHE A 235 3.57 -7.46 6.46
N CYS A 236 4.71 -7.93 6.92
CA CYS A 236 4.86 -8.88 8.04
C CYS A 236 5.80 -8.24 9.08
N ASP A 237 5.39 -7.08 9.64
CA ASP A 237 6.24 -6.12 10.38
C ASP A 237 7.40 -5.54 9.54
N PHE A 238 7.58 -6.01 8.33
CA PHE A 238 8.46 -5.48 7.30
C PHE A 238 7.76 -5.60 5.93
N PRO A 239 8.10 -4.75 4.95
CA PRO A 239 7.48 -4.80 3.64
C PRO A 239 7.84 -6.11 2.93
N LEU A 240 6.86 -6.76 2.31
CA LEU A 240 7.09 -7.87 1.38
C LEU A 240 7.22 -7.29 -0.02
N VAL A 241 8.46 -6.96 -0.41
CA VAL A 241 8.80 -6.40 -1.73
C VAL A 241 8.44 -7.44 -2.80
N GLY A 242 7.64 -7.02 -3.79
CA GLY A 242 7.00 -7.91 -4.76
C GLY A 242 5.46 -7.94 -4.63
N THR A 243 4.91 -7.36 -3.55
CA THR A 243 3.46 -7.29 -3.34
C THR A 243 2.83 -5.93 -3.73
N GLU A 244 3.53 -5.08 -4.48
CA GLU A 244 3.06 -3.76 -4.91
C GLU A 244 1.77 -3.86 -5.73
N LYS A 245 1.68 -4.90 -6.55
CA LYS A 245 0.51 -5.20 -7.40
C LYS A 245 -0.50 -6.15 -6.75
N PHE A 246 -0.32 -6.49 -5.47
CA PHE A 246 -1.30 -7.32 -4.78
C PHE A 246 -2.67 -6.61 -4.80
N PRO A 247 -3.78 -7.31 -5.16
CA PRO A 247 -5.01 -6.66 -5.62
C PRO A 247 -5.86 -6.02 -4.52
N LEU A 248 -5.26 -5.63 -3.39
CA LEU A 248 -5.94 -4.96 -2.29
C LEU A 248 -5.88 -3.43 -2.42
N PRO A 249 -6.94 -2.72 -2.00
CA PRO A 249 -7.01 -1.26 -2.07
C PRO A 249 -6.29 -0.54 -0.91
N THR A 250 -5.83 -1.30 0.10
CA THR A 250 -5.12 -0.79 1.28
C THR A 250 -3.84 -1.57 1.51
N ILE A 251 -2.94 -1.02 2.31
CA ILE A 251 -1.82 -1.79 2.84
C ILE A 251 -2.32 -2.58 4.05
N ILE A 252 -1.83 -3.80 4.19
CA ILE A 252 -2.11 -4.67 5.34
C ILE A 252 -0.84 -5.13 6.01
N ASN A 253 -0.88 -5.24 7.33
CA ASN A 253 0.20 -5.81 8.14
C ASN A 253 -0.33 -6.88 9.07
N SER A 254 0.37 -7.99 9.14
CA SER A 254 0.26 -8.98 10.22
C SER A 254 1.57 -9.72 10.40
N LYS A 255 2.07 -9.77 11.64
CA LYS A 255 3.24 -10.59 11.99
C LYS A 255 2.97 -12.09 11.86
N GLU A 256 1.70 -12.46 11.76
CA GLU A 256 1.22 -13.84 11.71
C GLU A 256 1.18 -14.43 10.29
N PHE A 257 1.48 -13.66 9.25
CA PHE A 257 1.51 -14.20 7.90
C PHE A 257 2.55 -15.29 7.72
N ASP A 258 2.15 -16.38 7.07
CA ASP A 258 3.05 -17.37 6.50
C ASP A 258 3.57 -16.82 5.17
N ILE A 259 4.82 -16.33 5.21
CA ILE A 259 5.47 -15.69 4.08
C ILE A 259 6.21 -16.70 3.21
N THR A 260 6.44 -16.35 1.94
CA THR A 260 7.30 -17.10 1.03
C THR A 260 8.76 -17.07 1.51
N GLU A 261 9.56 -18.06 1.10
CA GLU A 261 10.98 -18.12 1.45
C GLU A 261 11.76 -16.89 0.94
N PRO A 262 11.53 -16.38 -0.30
CA PRO A 262 12.16 -15.14 -0.77
C PRO A 262 11.65 -13.88 -0.06
N ARG A 263 10.57 -13.97 0.74
CA ARG A 263 9.91 -12.84 1.43
C ARG A 263 9.32 -11.79 0.48
N ASP A 264 8.91 -12.22 -0.68
CA ASP A 264 8.28 -11.41 -1.73
C ASP A 264 6.74 -11.56 -1.78
N GLY A 265 6.17 -12.32 -0.84
CA GLY A 265 4.73 -12.56 -0.78
C GLY A 265 4.30 -13.40 0.40
N ILE A 266 3.03 -13.81 0.38
CA ILE A 266 2.43 -14.72 1.35
C ILE A 266 2.02 -16.03 0.67
N MET A 267 2.05 -17.14 1.41
CA MET A 267 1.60 -18.44 0.92
C MET A 267 0.06 -18.47 0.84
N LEU A 268 -0.52 -18.26 -0.35
CA LEU A 268 -1.99 -18.26 -0.55
C LEU A 268 -2.63 -19.62 -0.22
N GLY A 269 -1.87 -20.72 -0.30
CA GLY A 269 -2.33 -22.05 0.11
C GLY A 269 -2.44 -22.25 1.63
N SER A 270 -1.79 -21.40 2.43
CA SER A 270 -1.82 -21.50 3.89
C SER A 270 -3.22 -21.25 4.45
N LYS A 271 -3.68 -22.15 5.32
CA LYS A 271 -4.96 -22.00 6.03
C LYS A 271 -4.94 -20.75 6.91
N LYS A 272 -3.81 -20.48 7.57
CA LYS A 272 -3.62 -19.32 8.43
C LYS A 272 -3.74 -18.01 7.64
N ASN A 273 -3.09 -17.92 6.46
CA ASN A 273 -3.20 -16.74 5.62
C ASN A 273 -4.62 -16.54 5.09
N LYS A 274 -5.33 -17.63 4.77
CA LYS A 274 -6.74 -17.54 4.37
C LYS A 274 -7.62 -16.99 5.49
N GLU A 275 -7.41 -17.42 6.73
CA GLU A 275 -8.10 -16.89 7.90
C GLU A 275 -7.81 -15.40 8.12
N LEU A 276 -6.53 -14.99 8.04
CA LEU A 276 -6.12 -13.59 8.14
C LEU A 276 -6.72 -12.71 7.03
N LEU A 277 -6.78 -13.20 5.79
CA LEU A 277 -7.41 -12.47 4.68
C LEU A 277 -8.93 -12.36 4.85
N MET A 278 -9.58 -13.33 5.49
CA MET A 278 -11.00 -13.22 5.87
C MET A 278 -11.22 -12.20 7.00
N ASP A 279 -10.31 -12.15 7.96
CA ASP A 279 -10.32 -11.08 8.98
C ASP A 279 -10.08 -9.71 8.36
N TYR A 280 -9.23 -9.62 7.32
CA TYR A 280 -9.07 -8.40 6.54
C TYR A 280 -10.38 -7.95 5.87
N VAL A 281 -11.14 -8.86 5.25
CA VAL A 281 -12.45 -8.52 4.66
C VAL A 281 -13.38 -7.91 5.70
N THR A 282 -13.38 -8.46 6.91
CA THR A 282 -14.19 -7.95 8.03
C THR A 282 -13.68 -6.58 8.49
N ALA A 283 -12.37 -6.45 8.66
CA ALA A 283 -11.72 -5.20 9.03
C ALA A 283 -12.02 -4.08 8.03
N TYR A 284 -11.90 -4.38 6.73
CA TYR A 284 -12.21 -3.45 5.64
C TYR A 284 -13.66 -2.95 5.71
N LYS A 285 -14.63 -3.85 5.93
CA LYS A 285 -16.04 -3.47 6.09
C LYS A 285 -16.24 -2.48 7.24
N VAL A 286 -15.73 -2.84 8.43
CA VAL A 286 -15.85 -2.01 9.64
C VAL A 286 -15.20 -0.65 9.42
N PHE A 287 -14.00 -0.66 8.86
CA PHE A 287 -13.22 0.54 8.59
C PHE A 287 -13.92 1.46 7.58
N LEU A 288 -14.30 0.94 6.40
CA LEU A 288 -14.94 1.74 5.35
C LEU A 288 -16.29 2.30 5.83
N THR A 289 -17.10 1.51 6.54
CA THR A 289 -18.36 1.98 7.13
C THR A 289 -18.13 3.15 8.09
N LYS A 290 -17.09 3.07 8.92
CA LYS A 290 -16.78 4.11 9.89
C LYS A 290 -16.37 5.42 9.21
N ILE A 291 -15.38 5.39 8.31
CA ILE A 291 -14.91 6.60 7.63
C ILE A 291 -15.95 7.21 6.70
N ALA A 292 -16.84 6.37 6.13
CA ALA A 292 -18.00 6.85 5.39
C ALA A 292 -18.97 7.64 6.28
N SER A 293 -19.27 7.14 7.48
CA SER A 293 -20.13 7.85 8.46
C SER A 293 -19.50 9.14 9.00
N GLU A 294 -18.17 9.25 8.97
CA GLU A 294 -17.39 10.44 9.36
C GLU A 294 -17.18 11.42 8.16
N ASN A 295 -17.82 11.17 7.00
CA ASN A 295 -17.77 11.98 5.78
C ASN A 295 -16.35 12.20 5.21
N TYR A 296 -15.51 11.16 5.22
CA TYR A 296 -14.20 11.22 4.58
C TYR A 296 -14.33 11.43 3.07
N LYS A 297 -13.39 12.18 2.50
CA LYS A 297 -13.30 12.44 1.05
C LYS A 297 -12.48 11.36 0.35
N ASN A 298 -12.64 11.28 -0.96
CA ASN A 298 -11.87 10.41 -1.86
C ASN A 298 -11.97 8.91 -1.54
N LEU A 299 -13.10 8.45 -0.97
CA LEU A 299 -13.32 7.05 -0.61
C LEU A 299 -13.25 6.09 -1.80
N TYR A 300 -13.41 6.58 -3.04
CA TYR A 300 -13.24 5.80 -4.26
C TYR A 300 -11.85 5.17 -4.36
N LEU A 301 -10.81 5.80 -3.76
CA LEU A 301 -9.45 5.26 -3.73
C LEU A 301 -9.37 3.91 -2.99
N LEU A 302 -10.20 3.74 -1.96
CA LEU A 302 -10.28 2.50 -1.18
C LEU A 302 -11.12 1.41 -1.89
N CYS A 303 -11.71 1.73 -3.02
CA CYS A 303 -12.51 0.81 -3.83
C CYS A 303 -11.78 0.32 -5.08
N LYS A 304 -10.51 0.74 -5.29
CA LYS A 304 -9.64 0.28 -6.38
C LYS A 304 -9.16 -1.14 -6.13
N ILE A 305 -10.05 -2.12 -6.29
CA ILE A 305 -9.78 -3.53 -6.08
C ILE A 305 -9.36 -4.16 -7.41
N GLY A 306 -8.22 -4.87 -7.38
CA GLY A 306 -7.70 -5.57 -8.54
C GLY A 306 -8.41 -6.89 -8.84
N THR A 307 -7.76 -7.71 -9.65
CA THR A 307 -8.14 -9.10 -9.96
C THR A 307 -7.00 -10.03 -9.63
N SER A 308 -7.31 -11.30 -9.40
CA SER A 308 -6.34 -12.36 -9.12
C SER A 308 -6.62 -13.58 -9.99
N GLU A 309 -5.56 -14.29 -10.36
CA GLU A 309 -5.65 -15.62 -11.01
C GLU A 309 -5.90 -16.74 -9.98
N ASP A 310 -5.65 -16.50 -8.69
CA ASP A 310 -6.03 -17.43 -7.62
C ASP A 310 -7.53 -17.33 -7.36
N ASP A 311 -8.27 -18.40 -7.67
CA ASP A 311 -9.73 -18.46 -7.56
C ASP A 311 -10.22 -18.19 -6.15
N TRP A 312 -9.52 -18.72 -5.14
CA TRP A 312 -9.93 -18.50 -3.76
C TRP A 312 -9.80 -17.02 -3.35
N LEU A 313 -8.68 -16.40 -3.70
CA LEU A 313 -8.45 -14.97 -3.43
C LEU A 313 -9.49 -14.12 -4.17
N GLN A 314 -9.73 -14.43 -5.46
CA GLN A 314 -10.71 -13.73 -6.28
C GLN A 314 -12.12 -13.80 -5.67
N ASP A 315 -12.60 -14.99 -5.34
CA ASP A 315 -14.00 -15.19 -4.93
C ASP A 315 -14.22 -14.91 -3.44
N SER A 316 -13.30 -15.37 -2.60
CA SER A 316 -13.49 -15.27 -1.15
C SER A 316 -13.08 -13.93 -0.56
N VAL A 317 -12.19 -13.18 -1.24
CA VAL A 317 -11.70 -11.90 -0.76
C VAL A 317 -12.15 -10.77 -1.69
N LEU A 318 -11.65 -10.73 -2.93
CA LEU A 318 -11.82 -9.56 -3.79
C LEU A 318 -13.27 -9.29 -4.19
N ASN A 319 -14.03 -10.32 -4.54
CA ASN A 319 -15.46 -10.19 -4.86
C ASN A 319 -16.27 -9.75 -3.63
N LYS A 320 -15.91 -10.22 -2.43
CA LYS A 320 -16.55 -9.76 -1.19
C LYS A 320 -16.25 -8.29 -0.89
N LEU A 321 -15.01 -7.83 -1.09
CA LEU A 321 -14.67 -6.42 -0.92
C LEU A 321 -15.48 -5.55 -1.89
N LYS A 322 -15.67 -5.99 -3.16
CA LYS A 322 -16.51 -5.30 -4.13
C LYS A 322 -17.98 -5.19 -3.69
N ILE A 323 -18.54 -6.27 -3.16
CA ILE A 323 -19.90 -6.27 -2.61
C ILE A 323 -19.99 -5.32 -1.42
N ILE A 324 -18.99 -5.31 -0.54
CA ILE A 324 -18.97 -4.46 0.65
C ILE A 324 -19.03 -2.98 0.26
N TYR A 325 -18.09 -2.48 -0.58
CA TYR A 325 -18.07 -1.06 -0.88
C TYR A 325 -19.30 -0.60 -1.65
N ARG A 326 -19.88 -1.46 -2.50
CA ARG A 326 -21.08 -1.10 -3.26
C ARG A 326 -22.31 -0.87 -2.38
N ARG A 327 -22.37 -1.50 -1.21
CA ARG A 327 -23.50 -1.41 -0.28
C ARG A 327 -23.30 -0.41 0.86
N ILE A 328 -22.18 0.29 0.88
CA ILE A 328 -21.92 1.37 1.84
C ILE A 328 -22.22 2.71 1.15
N PRO A 329 -22.91 3.67 1.83
CA PRO A 329 -23.19 4.99 1.28
C PRO A 329 -21.92 5.84 1.21
N ILE A 330 -21.19 5.77 0.10
CA ILE A 330 -19.89 6.44 -0.10
C ILE A 330 -19.82 7.29 -1.38
N VAL A 331 -20.83 7.24 -2.23
CA VAL A 331 -20.88 8.03 -3.45
C VAL A 331 -21.75 9.26 -3.22
N LYS A 332 -21.16 10.43 -3.39
CA LYS A 332 -21.91 11.68 -3.36
C LYS A 332 -22.73 11.79 -4.66
N THR A 333 -24.05 11.81 -4.53
CA THR A 333 -24.98 11.93 -5.64
C THR A 333 -25.20 13.38 -6.05
N MET A 334 -25.84 13.58 -7.20
CA MET A 334 -26.19 14.90 -7.73
C MET A 334 -27.06 15.73 -6.77
N ASP A 335 -27.80 15.08 -5.86
CA ASP A 335 -28.60 15.73 -4.82
C ASP A 335 -27.81 16.07 -3.56
N GLY A 336 -26.48 15.83 -3.58
CA GLY A 336 -25.56 16.13 -2.50
C GLY A 336 -25.57 15.10 -1.35
N LYS A 337 -26.33 14.02 -1.48
CA LYS A 337 -26.39 12.94 -0.47
C LYS A 337 -25.32 11.89 -0.73
N LEU A 338 -24.89 11.21 0.33
CA LEU A 338 -24.09 10.00 0.20
C LEU A 338 -25.01 8.80 0.05
N GLU A 339 -24.84 8.04 -1.02
CA GLU A 339 -25.63 6.85 -1.29
C GLU A 339 -24.75 5.66 -1.68
N ALA A 340 -25.32 4.46 -1.53
CA ALA A 340 -24.69 3.22 -1.93
C ALA A 340 -24.89 2.98 -3.43
N ILE A 341 -23.93 2.31 -4.08
CA ILE A 341 -24.01 1.95 -5.50
C ILE A 341 -25.11 0.90 -5.74
N GLU A 342 -25.22 -0.06 -4.80
CA GLU A 342 -26.24 -1.11 -4.77
C GLU A 342 -27.06 -1.02 -3.49
N ASN A 343 -28.36 -1.31 -3.58
CA ASN A 343 -29.20 -1.51 -2.42
C ASN A 343 -28.86 -2.82 -1.71
N GLN A 344 -29.42 -3.05 -0.53
CA GLN A 344 -29.15 -4.26 0.25
C GLN A 344 -29.66 -5.54 -0.45
N ASP A 345 -30.68 -5.44 -1.30
CA ASP A 345 -31.20 -6.52 -2.14
C ASP A 345 -30.36 -6.80 -3.40
N GLY A 346 -29.30 -6.01 -3.64
CA GLY A 346 -28.45 -6.12 -4.81
C GLY A 346 -28.96 -5.37 -6.05
N SER A 347 -30.10 -4.65 -5.95
CA SER A 347 -30.56 -3.81 -7.05
C SER A 347 -29.65 -2.57 -7.21
N ILE A 348 -29.48 -2.13 -8.46
CA ILE A 348 -28.65 -0.97 -8.79
C ILE A 348 -29.35 0.30 -8.34
N ASN A 349 -28.66 1.09 -7.51
CA ASN A 349 -29.13 2.40 -7.07
C ASN A 349 -28.46 3.55 -7.84
N ILE A 350 -27.15 3.44 -8.14
CA ILE A 350 -26.41 4.49 -8.84
C ILE A 350 -25.98 4.00 -10.23
N LEU A 351 -26.24 4.83 -11.23
CA LEU A 351 -25.75 4.67 -12.59
C LEU A 351 -24.64 5.69 -12.89
N PHE A 352 -23.57 5.25 -13.54
CA PHE A 352 -22.40 6.07 -13.84
C PHE A 352 -22.35 6.42 -15.32
N PRO A 353 -22.70 7.67 -15.71
CA PRO A 353 -22.51 8.14 -17.07
C PRO A 353 -21.06 8.04 -17.51
N VAL A 354 -20.81 7.37 -18.63
CA VAL A 354 -19.46 7.13 -19.12
C VAL A 354 -19.42 7.05 -20.63
N GLU A 355 -18.42 7.68 -21.22
CA GLU A 355 -18.09 7.50 -22.64
C GLU A 355 -16.59 7.52 -22.84
N ASN A 356 -16.12 6.74 -23.81
CA ASN A 356 -14.70 6.66 -24.13
C ASN A 356 -14.22 7.84 -24.99
N ASP A 357 -15.14 8.44 -25.75
CA ASP A 357 -14.84 9.63 -26.55
C ASP A 357 -14.72 10.86 -25.63
N TYR A 358 -13.51 11.40 -25.52
CA TYR A 358 -13.22 12.55 -24.66
C TYR A 358 -14.00 13.80 -25.03
N ARG A 359 -14.47 13.92 -26.30
CA ARG A 359 -15.20 15.09 -26.81
C ARG A 359 -16.62 15.20 -26.23
N ILE A 360 -17.22 14.07 -25.87
CA ILE A 360 -18.61 14.00 -25.37
C ILE A 360 -18.68 13.45 -23.93
N LYS A 361 -17.54 13.21 -23.30
CA LYS A 361 -17.48 12.59 -21.96
C LYS A 361 -18.26 13.38 -20.91
N ASP A 362 -18.16 14.71 -20.92
CA ASP A 362 -18.85 15.57 -19.97
C ASP A 362 -20.29 15.77 -20.36
N ASP A 363 -20.59 15.82 -21.67
CA ASP A 363 -21.95 16.00 -22.22
C ASP A 363 -22.85 14.80 -21.92
N ILE A 364 -22.30 13.58 -21.87
CA ILE A 364 -23.06 12.37 -21.48
C ILE A 364 -23.58 12.48 -20.06
N TRP A 365 -22.78 13.03 -19.15
CA TRP A 365 -23.25 13.23 -17.76
C TRP A 365 -24.41 14.27 -17.75
N ASP A 366 -24.26 15.39 -18.45
CA ASP A 366 -25.28 16.45 -18.54
C ASP A 366 -26.57 15.90 -19.15
N LEU A 367 -26.46 15.16 -20.26
CA LEU A 367 -27.62 14.50 -20.92
C LEU A 367 -28.35 13.56 -19.93
N CYS A 368 -27.62 12.76 -19.18
CA CYS A 368 -28.20 11.84 -18.20
C CYS A 368 -28.80 12.60 -17.02
N SER A 369 -28.20 13.72 -16.61
CA SER A 369 -28.66 14.50 -15.46
C SER A 369 -30.07 15.06 -15.63
N TRP A 370 -30.50 15.27 -16.87
CA TRP A 370 -31.82 15.73 -17.22
C TRP A 370 -32.88 14.62 -17.35
N PHE A 371 -32.43 13.34 -17.26
CA PHE A 371 -33.30 12.18 -17.37
C PHE A 371 -33.69 11.64 -16.00
N ASN A 372 -34.94 11.21 -15.85
CA ASN A 372 -35.46 10.61 -14.63
C ASN A 372 -35.38 9.08 -14.74
N PHE A 373 -34.43 8.47 -14.06
CA PHE A 373 -34.17 7.02 -14.10
C PHE A 373 -35.07 6.23 -13.13
N LYS A 374 -36.15 6.74 -12.59
CA LYS A 374 -36.94 6.06 -11.54
C LYS A 374 -36.05 5.37 -10.52
N GLU A 375 -36.25 5.49 -9.26
CA GLU A 375 -35.54 4.80 -8.18
C GLU A 375 -34.00 4.70 -8.31
N LYS A 376 -33.38 5.35 -9.32
CA LYS A 376 -31.93 5.39 -9.53
C LYS A 376 -31.45 6.82 -9.60
N THR A 377 -30.22 7.01 -9.11
CA THR A 377 -29.59 8.33 -9.13
C THR A 377 -28.26 8.32 -9.88
N LEU A 378 -27.68 9.49 -10.05
CA LEU A 378 -26.35 9.67 -10.64
C LEU A 378 -25.40 10.22 -9.58
N PRO A 379 -24.09 9.94 -9.68
CA PRO A 379 -23.10 10.62 -8.87
C PRO A 379 -23.06 12.11 -9.22
N ALA A 380 -22.60 12.95 -8.31
CA ALA A 380 -22.29 14.34 -8.62
C ALA A 380 -21.27 14.42 -9.76
N LYS A 381 -21.34 15.44 -10.59
CA LYS A 381 -20.53 15.54 -11.84
C LYS A 381 -19.03 15.43 -11.54
N GLU A 382 -18.57 16.14 -10.53
CA GLU A 382 -17.19 16.13 -10.06
C GLU A 382 -16.71 14.78 -9.48
N GLU A 383 -17.64 13.96 -9.00
CA GLU A 383 -17.35 12.62 -8.48
C GLU A 383 -17.40 11.54 -9.55
N ASN A 384 -18.26 11.73 -10.58
CA ASN A 384 -18.49 10.73 -11.62
C ASN A 384 -17.20 10.24 -12.29
N CYS A 385 -16.32 11.16 -12.69
CA CYS A 385 -15.05 10.80 -13.35
C CYS A 385 -14.12 9.96 -12.48
N LYS A 386 -14.17 10.13 -11.15
CA LYS A 386 -13.40 9.36 -10.18
C LYS A 386 -13.97 7.94 -10.04
N TRP A 387 -15.27 7.82 -9.84
CA TRP A 387 -15.95 6.55 -9.63
C TRP A 387 -15.97 5.65 -10.86
N VAL A 388 -16.01 6.21 -12.06
CA VAL A 388 -15.94 5.46 -13.33
C VAL A 388 -14.63 4.67 -13.46
N THR A 389 -13.55 5.14 -12.84
CA THR A 389 -12.25 4.41 -12.81
C THR A 389 -12.31 3.15 -11.94
N VAL A 390 -13.24 3.08 -11.00
CA VAL A 390 -13.37 2.02 -9.99
C VAL A 390 -14.47 1.03 -10.39
N VAL A 391 -15.64 1.54 -10.77
CA VAL A 391 -16.79 0.72 -11.16
C VAL A 391 -16.62 0.27 -12.61
N ARG A 392 -16.12 -0.95 -12.78
CA ARG A 392 -15.76 -1.50 -14.11
C ARG A 392 -16.88 -2.27 -14.77
N GLU A 393 -17.83 -2.78 -14.00
CA GLU A 393 -18.90 -3.64 -14.50
C GLU A 393 -19.92 -2.84 -15.32
N GLU A 394 -20.26 -3.37 -16.52
CA GLU A 394 -21.08 -2.71 -17.51
C GLU A 394 -22.54 -2.43 -17.04
N ASN A 395 -23.03 -3.24 -16.10
CA ASN A 395 -24.39 -3.05 -15.57
C ASN A 395 -24.57 -1.72 -14.80
N PHE A 396 -23.50 -1.14 -14.25
CA PHE A 396 -23.53 0.17 -13.59
C PHE A 396 -23.29 1.33 -14.53
N LYS A 397 -22.71 1.08 -15.71
CA LYS A 397 -22.35 2.12 -16.66
C LYS A 397 -23.55 2.55 -17.50
N LEU A 398 -23.60 3.83 -17.81
CA LEU A 398 -24.61 4.45 -18.65
C LEU A 398 -23.90 5.16 -19.81
N ASN A 399 -23.64 4.42 -20.88
CA ASN A 399 -23.05 4.93 -22.10
C ASN A 399 -24.11 5.32 -23.13
N LEU A 400 -23.70 6.00 -24.19
CA LEU A 400 -24.60 6.49 -25.26
C LEU A 400 -25.45 5.36 -25.85
N ASN A 401 -24.85 4.19 -26.12
CA ASN A 401 -25.60 3.04 -26.67
C ASN A 401 -26.71 2.56 -25.72
N ARG A 402 -26.49 2.58 -24.44
CA ARG A 402 -27.52 2.20 -23.45
C ARG A 402 -28.61 3.24 -23.35
N ILE A 403 -28.26 4.54 -23.45
CA ILE A 403 -29.24 5.64 -23.50
C ILE A 403 -30.11 5.49 -24.74
N LEU A 404 -29.49 5.27 -25.91
CA LEU A 404 -30.23 5.06 -27.16
C LEU A 404 -31.16 3.87 -27.10
N LYS A 405 -30.71 2.72 -26.53
CA LYS A 405 -31.59 1.56 -26.33
C LYS A 405 -32.78 1.88 -25.43
N MET A 406 -32.56 2.68 -24.38
CA MET A 406 -33.65 3.12 -23.49
C MET A 406 -34.65 4.00 -24.23
N ILE A 407 -34.17 4.95 -25.04
CA ILE A 407 -35.04 5.82 -25.85
C ILE A 407 -35.84 5.00 -26.87
N ASN A 408 -35.17 4.10 -27.58
CA ASN A 408 -35.82 3.25 -28.61
C ASN A 408 -36.85 2.27 -28.00
N SER A 409 -36.83 2.03 -26.71
CA SER A 409 -37.86 1.26 -26.00
C SER A 409 -39.13 2.07 -25.67
N LEU A 410 -39.15 3.40 -25.93
CA LEU A 410 -40.31 4.28 -25.74
C LEU A 410 -41.17 4.29 -26.97
N ASN A 411 -42.49 4.36 -26.80
CA ASN A 411 -43.43 4.26 -27.92
C ASN A 411 -43.63 5.60 -28.67
N ASN A 412 -43.46 6.72 -27.95
CA ASN A 412 -43.73 8.05 -28.50
C ASN A 412 -42.98 9.14 -27.71
N ILE A 413 -43.05 10.36 -28.22
CA ILE A 413 -42.40 11.53 -27.62
C ILE A 413 -42.97 11.91 -26.24
N SER A 414 -44.24 11.60 -26.00
CA SER A 414 -44.89 11.84 -24.70
C SER A 414 -44.31 10.95 -23.61
N ASP A 415 -44.00 9.70 -23.96
CA ASP A 415 -43.31 8.78 -23.04
C ASP A 415 -41.91 9.31 -22.69
N LEU A 416 -41.18 9.86 -23.67
CA LEU A 416 -39.88 10.50 -23.46
C LEU A 416 -40.04 11.74 -22.55
N SER A 417 -41.02 12.61 -22.85
CA SER A 417 -41.28 13.80 -22.02
C SER A 417 -41.55 13.44 -20.56
N SER A 418 -42.23 12.32 -20.31
CA SER A 418 -42.49 11.82 -18.94
C SER A 418 -41.24 11.37 -18.18
N LYS A 419 -40.16 11.10 -18.91
CA LYS A 419 -38.87 10.68 -18.36
C LYS A 419 -37.87 11.82 -18.13
N ILE A 420 -38.14 12.97 -18.73
CA ILE A 420 -37.31 14.17 -18.59
C ILE A 420 -37.73 14.90 -17.31
N LYS A 421 -36.80 15.48 -16.60
CA LYS A 421 -37.05 16.24 -15.39
C LYS A 421 -37.90 17.47 -15.66
N LYS A 422 -38.80 17.79 -14.73
CA LYS A 422 -39.64 18.99 -14.81
C LYS A 422 -38.79 20.25 -15.01
N GLY A 423 -39.16 21.09 -15.96
CA GLY A 423 -38.48 22.34 -16.27
C GLY A 423 -37.49 22.25 -17.43
N ILE A 424 -37.30 21.07 -18.02
CA ILE A 424 -36.49 20.86 -19.22
C ILE A 424 -37.43 20.51 -20.37
N ASP A 425 -37.30 21.24 -21.49
CA ASP A 425 -38.06 20.95 -22.70
C ASP A 425 -37.52 19.65 -23.35
N VAL A 426 -38.43 18.78 -23.76
CA VAL A 426 -38.09 17.54 -24.44
C VAL A 426 -37.37 17.78 -25.77
N ILE A 427 -37.70 18.86 -26.46
CA ILE A 427 -37.07 19.24 -27.73
C ILE A 427 -35.64 19.69 -27.49
N ASP A 428 -35.39 20.46 -26.43
CA ASP A 428 -34.05 20.88 -26.05
C ASP A 428 -33.17 19.65 -25.68
N TRP A 429 -33.75 18.69 -24.97
CA TRP A 429 -33.08 17.45 -24.64
C TRP A 429 -32.73 16.63 -25.90
N ILE A 430 -33.67 16.52 -26.86
CA ILE A 430 -33.44 15.83 -28.14
C ILE A 430 -32.33 16.55 -28.94
N ASN A 431 -32.39 17.88 -29.02
CA ASN A 431 -31.39 18.67 -29.74
C ASN A 431 -30.00 18.48 -29.13
N PHE A 432 -29.90 18.41 -27.80
CA PHE A 432 -28.65 18.13 -27.14
C PHE A 432 -28.13 16.72 -27.45
N LEU A 433 -29.00 15.70 -27.44
CA LEU A 433 -28.66 14.35 -27.87
C LEU A 433 -28.16 14.30 -29.32
N ILE A 434 -28.86 15.02 -30.24
CA ILE A 434 -28.45 15.09 -31.65
C ILE A 434 -27.08 15.75 -31.81
N ASN A 435 -26.79 16.79 -31.04
CA ASN A 435 -25.46 17.43 -31.03
C ASN A 435 -24.37 16.46 -30.55
N ILE A 436 -24.62 15.68 -29.48
CA ILE A 436 -23.71 14.63 -29.00
C ILE A 436 -23.50 13.59 -30.11
N LEU A 437 -24.56 13.11 -30.74
CA LEU A 437 -24.50 12.15 -31.85
C LEU A 437 -23.73 12.73 -33.04
N GLY A 438 -23.96 13.99 -33.42
CA GLY A 438 -23.21 14.67 -34.47
C GLY A 438 -21.70 14.76 -34.18
N THR A 439 -21.35 15.05 -32.95
CA THR A 439 -19.96 15.11 -32.52
C THR A 439 -19.30 13.71 -32.49
N HIS A 440 -20.03 12.71 -32.07
CA HIS A 440 -19.57 11.31 -32.01
C HIS A 440 -19.55 10.67 -33.39
N CYS A 441 -20.53 10.94 -34.25
CA CYS A 441 -20.72 10.31 -35.56
C CYS A 441 -19.89 10.89 -36.70
N VAL A 442 -19.06 11.88 -36.49
CA VAL A 442 -18.10 12.31 -37.54
C VAL A 442 -17.21 11.16 -38.00
N LEU A 443 -17.06 10.12 -37.21
CA LEU A 443 -16.41 8.86 -37.61
C LEU A 443 -17.39 7.79 -38.16
N PHE A 444 -18.67 7.84 -37.81
CA PHE A 444 -19.67 6.84 -38.26
C PHE A 444 -20.33 7.19 -39.59
N LEU A 445 -20.37 8.45 -39.97
CA LEU A 445 -20.95 8.91 -41.28
C LEU A 445 -20.10 8.52 -42.50
N PHE A 446 -18.87 8.03 -42.27
CA PHE A 446 -18.08 7.39 -43.33
C PHE A 446 -18.45 5.93 -43.60
N PHE A 447 -19.27 5.28 -42.72
CA PHE A 447 -19.53 3.84 -42.83
C PHE A 447 -21.00 3.41 -42.92
N SER A 448 -21.98 4.30 -42.79
CA SER A 448 -23.38 3.88 -43.04
C SER A 448 -24.24 5.02 -43.62
N ARG A 449 -24.32 5.06 -44.94
CA ARG A 449 -25.46 5.68 -45.64
C ARG A 449 -26.67 4.77 -45.44
N GLY A 450 -27.70 5.26 -44.78
CA GLY A 450 -29.01 4.62 -44.87
C GLY A 450 -30.02 4.98 -43.80
N TYR A 451 -30.94 5.82 -44.20
CA TYR A 451 -32.34 5.89 -43.79
C TYR A 451 -32.75 6.52 -42.46
N ILE A 452 -33.06 7.79 -42.57
CA ILE A 452 -34.15 8.40 -41.77
C ILE A 452 -35.44 8.19 -42.57
N GLN A 453 -36.30 7.26 -42.16
CA GLN A 453 -37.66 7.18 -42.68
C GLN A 453 -38.64 7.75 -41.67
N ASN A 454 -39.29 8.85 -42.09
CA ASN A 454 -40.40 9.48 -41.42
C ASN A 454 -41.62 8.52 -41.42
N ARG A 455 -41.87 7.85 -40.33
CA ARG A 455 -43.19 7.37 -39.91
C ARG A 455 -43.22 7.39 -38.40
N GLY A 456 -43.95 8.32 -37.82
CA GLY A 456 -44.55 8.36 -36.45
C GLY A 456 -43.96 7.60 -35.28
N GLY A 457 -42.76 7.08 -35.38
CA GLY A 457 -42.02 6.40 -34.30
C GLY A 457 -40.60 6.91 -34.31
N LEU A 458 -40.09 7.29 -33.16
CA LEU A 458 -38.70 7.66 -32.94
C LEU A 458 -37.82 6.44 -33.16
N CYS A 459 -37.35 6.21 -34.38
CA CYS A 459 -36.23 5.29 -34.64
C CYS A 459 -34.98 6.11 -34.93
N ILE A 460 -34.07 6.17 -33.98
CA ILE A 460 -32.70 6.63 -34.19
C ILE A 460 -31.87 5.37 -34.37
N HIS A 461 -31.49 5.07 -35.61
CA HIS A 461 -30.56 3.97 -35.97
C HIS A 461 -29.11 4.45 -35.96
#